data_4d2f189bb4033fe099ccf861727b9b63
#
_entry.id   4d2f189bb4033fe099ccf861727b9b63
#
_cell.length_a   1.000
_cell.length_b   1.000
_cell.length_c   1.000
_cell.angle_alpha   90.00
_cell.angle_beta   90.00
_cell.angle_gamma   90.00
#
_symmetry.space_group_name_H-M   'P 1'
#
loop_
_entity.id
_entity.type
_entity.pdbx_description
1 polymer ?
#
loop_
_entity_poly.entity_id
_entity_poly.type
_entity_poly.pdbx_seq_one_letter_code
_entity_poly.pdbx_strand_id
1 'polypeptide(L)'
;MRYDKINSQAKINLSLHVIKKLKNNYHNIESLVTFLKLSDDILLRKSSIQDHKVLFYGKFAKGINNQNTITKLLSILDKKNLLSNQKFEIKIKKNIPQKSGMGGGSMNAASILRYFVKKKIINISNAKVIKIANLIGSDVVLGLEKKNSILFNNGKIERINYKTNLHVLVAKPNINYSTRSIYLKVKNYSKPIYVSKNKLFFKINNLARSVNDLEDIVFKKYLSVKNLNFFLSNLPGVIFARMTGTGSAIVAYFKNKRTANNAAKIFMKKYRNYLFIVSKTI
;
A
#
# COMPACT_ATOMS: atom_id res chain seq x y z
N MET A 1 19.68 -5.90 -24.60
CA MET A 1 18.24 -6.28 -24.40
C MET A 1 17.44 -5.08 -23.93
N ARG A 2 16.22 -4.91 -24.46
CA ARG A 2 15.29 -3.81 -24.09
C ARG A 2 14.67 -4.08 -22.71
N TYR A 3 14.39 -3.00 -21.93
CA TYR A 3 13.64 -3.13 -20.69
C TYR A 3 12.14 -3.25 -20.97
N ASP A 4 11.48 -4.17 -20.27
CA ASP A 4 10.03 -4.15 -20.12
C ASP A 4 9.66 -3.16 -19.01
N LYS A 5 8.58 -2.39 -19.21
CA LYS A 5 8.08 -1.42 -18.23
C LYS A 5 6.78 -1.92 -17.61
N ILE A 6 6.69 -1.88 -16.28
CA ILE A 6 5.46 -2.14 -15.52
C ILE A 6 5.24 -1.05 -14.46
N ASN A 7 3.99 -0.82 -14.09
CA ASN A 7 3.60 0.13 -13.07
C ASN A 7 3.12 -0.59 -11.82
N SER A 8 3.61 -0.16 -10.67
CA SER A 8 3.26 -0.70 -9.37
C SER A 8 2.46 0.33 -8.57
N GLN A 9 1.14 0.21 -8.55
CA GLN A 9 0.23 1.14 -7.91
C GLN A 9 0.32 1.10 -6.39
N ALA A 10 0.23 2.29 -5.76
CA ALA A 10 0.06 2.41 -4.33
C ALA A 10 -1.26 1.79 -3.88
N LYS A 11 -1.27 1.05 -2.76
CA LYS A 11 -2.51 0.66 -2.08
C LYS A 11 -2.82 1.64 -0.95
N ILE A 12 -4.07 1.82 -0.64
CA ILE A 12 -4.51 2.50 0.57
C ILE A 12 -5.57 1.68 1.30
N ASN A 13 -5.59 1.81 2.62
CA ASN A 13 -6.66 1.25 3.44
C ASN A 13 -7.78 2.29 3.54
N LEU A 14 -8.98 1.91 3.10
CA LEU A 14 -10.21 2.70 3.26
C LEU A 14 -10.82 2.50 4.66
N SER A 15 -10.52 1.39 5.30
CA SER A 15 -10.76 1.08 6.72
C SER A 15 -9.68 0.13 7.21
N LEU A 16 -9.48 0.06 8.52
CA LEU A 16 -8.62 -0.94 9.15
C LEU A 16 -9.12 -1.22 10.55
N HIS A 17 -9.50 -2.47 10.82
CA HIS A 17 -9.94 -2.93 12.13
C HIS A 17 -8.97 -3.96 12.65
N VAL A 18 -8.55 -3.81 13.91
CA VAL A 18 -7.66 -4.76 14.58
C VAL A 18 -8.52 -5.69 15.42
N ILE A 19 -8.59 -6.96 15.04
CA ILE A 19 -9.55 -7.92 15.60
C ILE A 19 -8.98 -8.69 16.79
N LYS A 20 -7.73 -9.13 16.70
CA LYS A 20 -7.04 -9.81 17.81
C LYS A 20 -5.52 -9.86 17.59
N LYS A 21 -4.78 -10.00 18.69
CA LYS A 21 -3.35 -10.32 18.66
C LYS A 21 -3.16 -11.83 18.51
N LEU A 22 -2.18 -12.23 17.70
CA LEU A 22 -1.78 -13.62 17.49
C LEU A 22 -0.56 -13.99 18.36
N LYS A 23 -0.33 -15.29 18.58
CA LYS A 23 0.80 -15.81 19.39
C LYS A 23 2.17 -15.35 18.88
N ASN A 24 2.34 -15.11 17.58
CA ASN A 24 3.58 -14.63 16.94
C ASN A 24 3.75 -13.09 16.95
N ASN A 25 3.01 -12.38 17.80
CA ASN A 25 2.96 -10.91 17.87
C ASN A 25 2.43 -10.20 16.62
N TYR A 26 1.88 -10.91 15.64
CA TYR A 26 1.08 -10.33 14.57
C TYR A 26 -0.35 -10.05 15.06
N HIS A 27 -1.12 -9.36 14.23
CA HIS A 27 -2.52 -9.08 14.52
C HIS A 27 -3.40 -9.54 13.36
N ASN A 28 -4.52 -10.14 13.67
CA ASN A 28 -5.58 -10.32 12.71
C ASN A 28 -6.25 -8.96 12.50
N ILE A 29 -6.40 -8.58 11.25
CA ILE A 29 -7.02 -7.33 10.85
C ILE A 29 -8.09 -7.58 9.80
N GLU A 30 -9.08 -6.70 9.77
CA GLU A 30 -10.00 -6.55 8.66
C GLU A 30 -9.77 -5.20 7.99
N SER A 31 -9.90 -5.13 6.67
CA SER A 31 -9.65 -3.88 5.95
C SER A 31 -10.34 -3.84 4.60
N LEU A 32 -10.86 -2.68 4.25
CA LEU A 32 -11.20 -2.34 2.87
C LEU A 32 -9.97 -1.69 2.23
N VAL A 33 -9.54 -2.27 1.11
CA VAL A 33 -8.33 -1.82 0.40
C VAL A 33 -8.69 -1.40 -1.01
N THR A 34 -8.13 -0.28 -1.45
CA THR A 34 -8.17 0.18 -2.84
C THR A 34 -6.78 0.59 -3.33
N PHE A 35 -6.65 0.85 -4.62
CA PHE A 35 -5.40 1.28 -5.25
C PHE A 35 -5.55 2.69 -5.81
N LEU A 36 -4.41 3.38 -5.95
CA LEU A 36 -4.34 4.71 -6.53
C LEU A 36 -3.72 4.67 -7.92
N LYS A 37 -4.00 5.70 -8.74
CA LYS A 37 -3.23 5.94 -9.97
C LYS A 37 -1.75 6.26 -9.70
N LEU A 38 -1.42 6.72 -8.49
CA LEU A 38 -0.03 6.88 -8.04
C LEU A 38 0.69 5.53 -8.10
N SER A 39 1.82 5.47 -8.78
CA SER A 39 2.59 4.23 -8.94
C SER A 39 4.10 4.48 -8.97
N ASP A 40 4.86 3.48 -8.53
CA ASP A 40 6.27 3.36 -8.89
C ASP A 40 6.39 2.82 -10.31
N ASP A 41 7.41 3.27 -11.07
CA ASP A 41 7.75 2.71 -12.39
C ASP A 41 8.85 1.66 -12.22
N ILE A 42 8.65 0.48 -12.79
CA ILE A 42 9.60 -0.62 -12.72
C ILE A 42 10.03 -0.98 -14.15
N LEU A 43 11.33 -0.99 -14.36
CA LEU A 43 11.97 -1.44 -15.58
C LEU A 43 12.68 -2.77 -15.29
N LEU A 44 12.38 -3.80 -16.09
CA LEU A 44 12.96 -5.15 -15.92
C LEU A 44 13.56 -5.65 -17.23
N ARG A 45 14.71 -6.32 -17.13
CA ARG A 45 15.28 -7.13 -18.21
C ARG A 45 16.06 -8.31 -17.64
N LYS A 46 16.39 -9.29 -18.47
CA LYS A 46 17.38 -10.30 -18.09
C LYS A 46 18.71 -9.61 -17.83
N SER A 47 19.42 -10.06 -16.79
CA SER A 47 20.77 -9.60 -16.48
C SER A 47 21.77 -10.19 -17.49
N SER A 48 22.80 -9.43 -17.81
CA SER A 48 23.96 -9.92 -18.58
C SER A 48 25.03 -10.56 -17.70
N ILE A 49 24.89 -10.43 -16.37
CA ILE A 49 25.80 -11.00 -15.38
C ILE A 49 25.09 -12.09 -14.58
N GLN A 50 25.89 -12.92 -13.89
CA GLN A 50 25.41 -14.07 -13.09
C GLN A 50 24.72 -13.69 -11.77
N ASP A 51 24.33 -12.41 -11.62
CA ASP A 51 23.68 -11.88 -10.42
C ASP A 51 22.45 -11.02 -10.74
N HIS A 52 21.54 -10.95 -9.76
CA HIS A 52 20.47 -9.98 -9.79
C HIS A 52 20.98 -8.58 -9.45
N LYS A 53 20.57 -7.59 -10.24
CA LYS A 53 20.84 -6.18 -9.97
C LYS A 53 19.56 -5.44 -9.70
N VAL A 54 19.40 -4.85 -8.50
CA VAL A 54 18.22 -4.08 -8.10
C VAL A 54 18.66 -2.66 -7.77
N LEU A 55 18.13 -1.69 -8.52
CA LEU A 55 18.45 -0.27 -8.39
C LEU A 55 17.20 0.53 -8.07
N PHE A 56 17.29 1.41 -7.09
CA PHE A 56 16.24 2.36 -6.76
C PHE A 56 16.70 3.78 -7.07
N TYR A 57 15.82 4.57 -7.68
CA TYR A 57 16.07 5.98 -8.01
C TYR A 57 14.80 6.81 -7.89
N GLY A 58 14.91 8.14 -8.02
CA GLY A 58 13.80 9.06 -7.89
C GLY A 58 13.62 9.61 -6.47
N LYS A 59 12.56 10.42 -6.30
CA LYS A 59 12.34 11.27 -5.11
C LYS A 59 12.34 10.52 -3.79
N PHE A 60 11.89 9.26 -3.77
CA PHE A 60 11.72 8.48 -2.55
C PHE A 60 12.61 7.24 -2.48
N ALA A 61 13.74 7.24 -3.22
CA ALA A 61 14.67 6.10 -3.24
C ALA A 61 15.70 6.12 -2.10
N LYS A 62 16.04 7.32 -1.57
CA LYS A 62 17.07 7.48 -0.55
C LYS A 62 16.78 6.62 0.69
N GLY A 63 17.79 5.86 1.14
CA GLY A 63 17.70 5.03 2.35
C GLY A 63 17.04 3.66 2.15
N ILE A 64 16.77 3.23 0.91
CA ILE A 64 16.39 1.84 0.63
C ILE A 64 17.67 1.01 0.62
N ASN A 65 17.78 0.06 1.55
CA ASN A 65 18.92 -0.84 1.67
C ASN A 65 18.79 -2.06 0.76
N ASN A 66 19.85 -2.88 0.72
CA ASN A 66 19.89 -4.11 -0.07
C ASN A 66 18.95 -5.21 0.46
N GLN A 67 18.58 -5.17 1.74
CA GLN A 67 17.57 -6.07 2.31
C GLN A 67 16.18 -5.44 2.17
N ASN A 68 15.53 -5.70 1.05
CA ASN A 68 14.21 -5.16 0.72
C ASN A 68 13.28 -6.24 0.16
N THR A 69 12.02 -5.88 -0.09
CA THR A 69 10.99 -6.81 -0.58
C THR A 69 11.32 -7.41 -1.96
N ILE A 70 12.09 -6.70 -2.80
CA ILE A 70 12.45 -7.18 -4.13
C ILE A 70 13.57 -8.19 -4.05
N THR A 71 14.64 -7.88 -3.30
CA THR A 71 15.75 -8.83 -3.09
C THR A 71 15.27 -10.08 -2.36
N LYS A 72 14.32 -9.93 -1.41
CA LYS A 72 13.67 -11.07 -0.76
C LYS A 72 12.86 -11.92 -1.74
N LEU A 73 12.09 -11.31 -2.65
CA LEU A 73 11.37 -12.03 -3.71
C LEU A 73 12.33 -12.84 -4.56
N LEU A 74 13.38 -12.20 -5.11
CA LEU A 74 14.35 -12.87 -5.99
C LEU A 74 15.05 -14.02 -5.27
N SER A 75 15.50 -13.82 -4.03
CA SER A 75 16.09 -14.88 -3.21
C SER A 75 15.15 -16.08 -2.99
N ILE A 76 13.85 -15.84 -2.76
CA ILE A 76 12.86 -16.92 -2.62
C ILE A 76 12.70 -17.68 -3.93
N LEU A 77 12.65 -16.97 -5.06
CA LEU A 77 12.50 -17.59 -6.38
C LEU A 77 13.74 -18.42 -6.75
N ASP A 78 14.93 -17.91 -6.49
CA ASP A 78 16.20 -18.64 -6.71
C ASP A 78 16.28 -19.91 -5.84
N LYS A 79 16.04 -19.77 -4.52
CA LYS A 79 16.05 -20.93 -3.60
C LYS A 79 15.08 -22.04 -3.97
N LYS A 80 14.03 -21.69 -4.72
CA LYS A 80 13.03 -22.65 -5.23
C LYS A 80 13.28 -23.09 -6.67
N ASN A 81 14.43 -22.71 -7.26
CA ASN A 81 14.79 -22.98 -8.66
C ASN A 81 13.72 -22.54 -9.67
N LEU A 82 12.93 -21.50 -9.36
CA LEU A 82 11.84 -21.05 -10.20
C LEU A 82 12.28 -20.15 -11.34
N LEU A 83 13.49 -19.62 -11.31
CA LEU A 83 14.04 -18.72 -12.34
C LEU A 83 14.94 -19.46 -13.35
N SER A 84 15.11 -20.79 -13.22
CA SER A 84 15.98 -21.59 -14.12
C SER A 84 17.36 -20.91 -14.32
N ASN A 85 17.99 -20.50 -13.25
CA ASN A 85 19.27 -19.77 -13.20
C ASN A 85 19.27 -18.39 -13.89
N GLN A 86 18.11 -17.91 -14.37
CA GLN A 86 18.01 -16.60 -14.98
C GLN A 86 18.14 -15.51 -13.89
N LYS A 87 18.96 -14.51 -14.17
CA LYS A 87 19.12 -13.31 -13.34
C LYS A 87 18.47 -12.09 -14.00
N PHE A 88 18.12 -11.08 -13.21
CA PHE A 88 17.38 -9.93 -13.68
C PHE A 88 17.99 -8.61 -13.21
N GLU A 89 18.05 -7.65 -14.09
CA GLU A 89 18.29 -6.24 -13.75
C GLU A 89 16.93 -5.53 -13.62
N ILE A 90 16.70 -4.96 -12.44
CA ILE A 90 15.44 -4.31 -12.06
C ILE A 90 15.75 -2.89 -11.61
N LYS A 91 15.21 -1.89 -12.31
CA LYS A 91 15.33 -0.47 -11.94
C LYS A 91 13.96 0.05 -11.49
N ILE A 92 13.89 0.68 -10.32
CA ILE A 92 12.63 1.12 -9.72
C ILE A 92 12.69 2.62 -9.45
N LYS A 93 11.88 3.40 -10.20
CA LYS A 93 11.65 4.81 -9.89
C LYS A 93 10.64 4.93 -8.78
N LYS A 94 11.09 5.42 -7.62
CA LYS A 94 10.25 5.56 -6.43
C LYS A 94 9.44 6.85 -6.48
N ASN A 95 8.16 6.71 -6.78
CA ASN A 95 7.16 7.78 -6.75
C ASN A 95 6.23 7.67 -5.52
N ILE A 96 6.18 6.49 -4.87
CA ILE A 96 5.42 6.24 -3.65
C ILE A 96 6.34 6.50 -2.45
N PRO A 97 5.95 7.39 -1.52
CA PRO A 97 6.75 7.70 -0.33
C PRO A 97 6.96 6.47 0.56
N GLN A 98 8.17 6.34 1.09
CA GLN A 98 8.48 5.29 2.06
C GLN A 98 7.76 5.55 3.41
N LYS A 99 7.50 4.48 4.17
CA LYS A 99 6.89 4.54 5.52
C LYS A 99 5.64 5.42 5.57
N SER A 100 4.79 5.27 4.55
CA SER A 100 3.57 6.06 4.35
C SER A 100 2.27 5.25 4.56
N GLY A 101 2.36 3.95 4.85
CA GLY A 101 1.18 3.07 4.90
C GLY A 101 0.62 2.68 3.52
N MET A 102 1.24 3.14 2.41
CA MET A 102 0.77 2.89 1.04
C MET A 102 1.36 1.63 0.38
N GLY A 103 2.09 0.81 1.12
CA GLY A 103 2.56 -0.49 0.67
C GLY A 103 3.55 -0.51 -0.50
N GLY A 104 4.25 0.61 -0.80
CA GLY A 104 5.06 0.74 -2.03
C GLY A 104 6.02 -0.43 -2.30
N GLY A 105 6.78 -0.89 -1.29
CA GLY A 105 7.69 -2.03 -1.44
C GLY A 105 6.97 -3.35 -1.72
N SER A 106 5.88 -3.61 -0.98
CA SER A 106 5.07 -4.83 -1.16
C SER A 106 4.37 -4.86 -2.53
N MET A 107 3.88 -3.70 -2.99
CA MET A 107 3.27 -3.58 -4.31
C MET A 107 4.30 -3.78 -5.43
N ASN A 108 5.54 -3.32 -5.24
CA ASN A 108 6.63 -3.57 -6.19
C ASN A 108 6.92 -5.07 -6.31
N ALA A 109 7.07 -5.78 -5.19
CA ALA A 109 7.28 -7.22 -5.18
C ALA A 109 6.11 -7.97 -5.84
N ALA A 110 4.87 -7.63 -5.53
CA ALA A 110 3.68 -8.22 -6.15
C ALA A 110 3.64 -7.98 -7.67
N SER A 111 3.96 -6.77 -8.13
CA SER A 111 3.97 -6.41 -9.54
C SER A 111 5.03 -7.18 -10.33
N ILE A 112 6.22 -7.39 -9.74
CA ILE A 112 7.30 -8.19 -10.34
C ILE A 112 6.92 -9.67 -10.37
N LEU A 113 6.38 -10.22 -9.29
CA LEU A 113 5.93 -11.61 -9.24
C LEU A 113 4.86 -11.89 -10.29
N ARG A 114 3.86 -11.01 -10.42
CA ARG A 114 2.85 -11.09 -11.49
C ARG A 114 3.44 -11.01 -12.89
N TYR A 115 4.41 -10.14 -13.09
CA TYR A 115 5.11 -10.02 -14.37
C TYR A 115 5.80 -11.32 -14.74
N PHE A 116 6.52 -11.96 -13.81
CA PHE A 116 7.19 -13.24 -14.04
C PHE A 116 6.21 -14.36 -14.41
N VAL A 117 5.05 -14.43 -13.73
CA VAL A 117 3.98 -15.39 -14.07
C VAL A 117 3.39 -15.09 -15.45
N LYS A 118 3.02 -13.83 -15.72
CA LYS A 118 2.40 -13.42 -16.99
C LYS A 118 3.32 -13.66 -18.18
N LYS A 119 4.61 -13.44 -18.04
CA LYS A 119 5.63 -13.67 -19.09
C LYS A 119 6.09 -15.12 -19.16
N LYS A 120 5.47 -16.02 -18.40
CA LYS A 120 5.86 -17.44 -18.30
C LYS A 120 7.35 -17.65 -17.95
N ILE A 121 7.98 -16.67 -17.25
CA ILE A 121 9.33 -16.80 -16.70
C ILE A 121 9.30 -17.82 -15.56
N ILE A 122 8.22 -17.80 -14.77
CA ILE A 122 7.90 -18.83 -13.78
C ILE A 122 6.56 -19.48 -14.15
N ASN A 123 6.52 -20.80 -14.08
CA ASN A 123 5.30 -21.59 -14.36
C ASN A 123 4.88 -22.30 -13.07
N ILE A 124 3.96 -21.69 -12.34
CA ILE A 124 3.45 -22.20 -11.05
C ILE A 124 1.96 -21.90 -10.91
N SER A 125 1.27 -22.73 -10.12
CA SER A 125 -0.15 -22.54 -9.82
C SER A 125 -0.41 -21.26 -9.01
N ASN A 126 -1.62 -20.69 -9.10
CA ASN A 126 -2.04 -19.54 -8.32
C ASN A 126 -1.86 -19.76 -6.80
N ALA A 127 -2.08 -20.96 -6.30
CA ALA A 127 -1.85 -21.30 -4.89
C ALA A 127 -0.38 -21.14 -4.50
N LYS A 128 0.56 -21.55 -5.37
CA LYS A 128 2.00 -21.33 -5.15
C LYS A 128 2.37 -19.85 -5.22
N VAL A 129 1.77 -19.07 -6.14
CA VAL A 129 1.97 -17.61 -6.21
C VAL A 129 1.56 -16.94 -4.89
N ILE A 130 0.40 -17.28 -4.33
CA ILE A 130 -0.09 -16.76 -3.04
C ILE A 130 0.86 -17.15 -1.90
N LYS A 131 1.34 -18.42 -1.88
CA LYS A 131 2.32 -18.87 -0.87
C LYS A 131 3.62 -18.05 -0.92
N ILE A 132 4.15 -17.82 -2.12
CA ILE A 132 5.37 -16.99 -2.30
C ILE A 132 5.11 -15.54 -1.84
N ALA A 133 3.98 -14.95 -2.23
CA ALA A 133 3.61 -13.60 -1.83
C ALA A 133 3.54 -13.46 -0.30
N ASN A 134 2.95 -14.41 0.41
CA ASN A 134 2.88 -14.45 1.88
C ASN A 134 4.27 -14.53 2.54
N LEU A 135 5.20 -15.29 1.95
CA LEU A 135 6.58 -15.39 2.46
C LEU A 135 7.33 -14.04 2.38
N ILE A 136 6.96 -13.17 1.43
CA ILE A 136 7.59 -11.86 1.28
C ILE A 136 6.98 -10.88 2.29
N GLY A 137 5.66 -10.84 2.39
CA GLY A 137 4.94 -9.96 3.33
C GLY A 137 3.43 -9.98 3.11
N SER A 138 2.65 -9.71 4.16
CA SER A 138 1.18 -9.77 4.16
C SER A 138 0.51 -8.88 3.09
N ASP A 139 1.04 -7.69 2.86
CA ASP A 139 0.51 -6.77 1.85
C ASP A 139 0.79 -7.21 0.39
N VAL A 140 1.75 -8.15 0.17
CA VAL A 140 2.11 -8.58 -1.19
C VAL A 140 0.97 -9.31 -1.87
N VAL A 141 0.22 -10.11 -1.12
CA VAL A 141 -0.96 -10.83 -1.66
C VAL A 141 -2.03 -9.86 -2.14
N LEU A 142 -2.22 -8.72 -1.45
CA LEU A 142 -3.15 -7.67 -1.89
C LEU A 142 -2.77 -7.14 -3.27
N GLY A 143 -1.46 -6.95 -3.53
CA GLY A 143 -0.94 -6.43 -4.79
C GLY A 143 -0.98 -7.40 -5.97
N LEU A 144 -1.29 -8.68 -5.76
CA LEU A 144 -1.40 -9.66 -6.84
C LEU A 144 -2.56 -9.34 -7.80
N GLU A 145 -3.61 -8.69 -7.34
CA GLU A 145 -4.67 -8.15 -8.16
C GLU A 145 -4.97 -6.70 -7.78
N LYS A 146 -5.01 -5.81 -8.76
CA LYS A 146 -5.28 -4.37 -8.57
C LYS A 146 -6.78 -4.08 -8.58
N LYS A 147 -7.52 -4.70 -7.65
CA LYS A 147 -8.96 -4.54 -7.47
C LYS A 147 -9.27 -4.12 -6.04
N ASN A 148 -10.36 -3.40 -5.85
CA ASN A 148 -10.90 -3.19 -4.51
C ASN A 148 -11.03 -4.53 -3.80
N SER A 149 -10.63 -4.58 -2.53
CA SER A 149 -10.52 -5.84 -1.82
C SER A 149 -11.02 -5.71 -0.39
N ILE A 150 -11.68 -6.75 0.08
CA ILE A 150 -11.97 -6.96 1.49
C ILE A 150 -10.93 -7.95 2.02
N LEU A 151 -10.16 -7.53 2.99
CA LEU A 151 -9.33 -8.40 3.80
C LEU A 151 -10.13 -8.79 5.03
N PHE A 152 -10.40 -10.06 5.19
CA PHE A 152 -11.10 -10.63 6.34
C PHE A 152 -10.13 -11.00 7.47
N ASN A 153 -10.66 -11.11 8.68
CA ASN A 153 -9.89 -11.42 9.90
C ASN A 153 -9.15 -12.77 9.86
N ASN A 154 -9.59 -13.71 9.03
CA ASN A 154 -8.93 -14.99 8.80
C ASN A 154 -7.82 -14.94 7.73
N GLY A 155 -7.52 -13.74 7.20
CA GLY A 155 -6.54 -13.52 6.14
C GLY A 155 -7.06 -13.78 4.72
N LYS A 156 -8.32 -14.21 4.55
CA LYS A 156 -8.96 -14.35 3.24
C LYS A 156 -9.09 -12.97 2.58
N ILE A 157 -8.83 -12.90 1.27
CA ILE A 157 -8.98 -11.68 0.48
C ILE A 157 -10.04 -11.93 -0.59
N GLU A 158 -11.09 -11.12 -0.55
CA GLU A 158 -12.11 -11.11 -1.61
C GLU A 158 -11.96 -9.89 -2.49
N ARG A 159 -11.95 -10.11 -3.80
CA ARG A 159 -11.83 -9.06 -4.81
C ARG A 159 -13.22 -8.56 -5.20
N ILE A 160 -13.39 -7.25 -5.18
CA ILE A 160 -14.67 -6.59 -5.45
C ILE A 160 -14.60 -5.88 -6.78
N ASN A 161 -15.50 -6.22 -7.69
CA ASN A 161 -15.65 -5.52 -8.95
C ASN A 161 -16.55 -4.28 -8.77
N TYR A 162 -15.99 -3.25 -8.15
CA TYR A 162 -16.64 -1.98 -7.90
C TYR A 162 -15.60 -0.85 -7.92
N LYS A 163 -15.88 0.25 -8.60
CA LYS A 163 -14.98 1.42 -8.66
C LYS A 163 -15.47 2.50 -7.70
N THR A 164 -14.65 2.90 -6.76
CA THR A 164 -14.99 3.98 -5.81
C THR A 164 -14.95 5.36 -6.46
N ASN A 165 -14.16 5.53 -7.54
CA ASN A 165 -14.05 6.78 -8.32
C ASN A 165 -13.79 8.05 -7.48
N LEU A 166 -13.06 7.95 -6.38
CA LEU A 166 -12.74 9.08 -5.52
C LEU A 166 -11.41 9.72 -5.93
N HIS A 167 -11.38 11.05 -5.92
CA HIS A 167 -10.14 11.82 -5.98
C HIS A 167 -9.56 11.96 -4.59
N VAL A 168 -8.24 11.97 -4.47
CA VAL A 168 -7.56 11.98 -3.17
C VAL A 168 -6.45 13.01 -3.12
N LEU A 169 -6.30 13.61 -1.95
CA LEU A 169 -5.09 14.33 -1.53
C LEU A 169 -4.42 13.47 -0.46
N VAL A 170 -3.28 12.87 -0.81
CA VAL A 170 -2.43 12.16 0.13
C VAL A 170 -1.47 13.17 0.74
N ALA A 171 -1.40 13.28 2.04
CA ALA A 171 -0.47 14.15 2.74
C ALA A 171 0.30 13.38 3.81
N LYS A 172 1.59 13.69 3.97
CA LYS A 172 2.47 12.99 4.91
C LYS A 172 3.39 14.00 5.60
N PRO A 173 3.39 14.03 6.96
CA PRO A 173 4.37 14.81 7.70
C PRO A 173 5.77 14.20 7.54
N ASN A 174 6.80 15.01 7.79
CA ASN A 174 8.19 14.52 7.69
C ASN A 174 8.61 13.71 8.93
N ILE A 175 7.80 12.73 9.30
CA ILE A 175 8.08 11.77 10.38
C ILE A 175 8.00 10.35 9.86
N ASN A 176 8.77 9.48 10.48
CA ASN A 176 8.79 8.05 10.20
C ASN A 176 8.78 7.26 11.51
N TYR A 177 8.01 6.19 11.52
CA TYR A 177 7.98 5.20 12.60
C TYR A 177 7.72 3.79 12.03
N SER A 178 8.00 2.78 12.83
CA SER A 178 7.83 1.40 12.39
C SER A 178 6.38 0.93 12.57
N THR A 179 5.88 0.17 11.61
CA THR A 179 4.59 -0.53 11.70
C THR A 179 4.50 -1.35 12.99
N ARG A 180 5.56 -2.10 13.32
CA ARG A 180 5.63 -2.92 14.51
C ARG A 180 5.41 -2.12 15.80
N SER A 181 6.03 -0.92 15.91
CA SER A 181 5.91 -0.08 17.11
C SER A 181 4.49 0.45 17.35
N ILE A 182 3.66 0.55 16.31
CA ILE A 182 2.25 0.94 16.43
C ILE A 182 1.40 -0.25 16.87
N TYR A 183 1.55 -1.41 16.20
CA TYR A 183 0.78 -2.61 16.55
C TYR A 183 1.06 -3.09 17.98
N LEU A 184 2.28 -2.96 18.50
CA LEU A 184 2.61 -3.31 19.90
C LEU A 184 1.84 -2.47 20.94
N LYS A 185 1.26 -1.34 20.55
CA LYS A 185 0.48 -0.46 21.43
C LYS A 185 -1.03 -0.70 21.38
N VAL A 186 -1.50 -1.62 20.53
CA VAL A 186 -2.91 -1.98 20.46
C VAL A 186 -3.31 -2.69 21.75
N LYS A 187 -4.28 -2.12 22.45
CA LYS A 187 -4.87 -2.68 23.68
C LYS A 187 -6.32 -3.11 23.49
N ASN A 188 -7.05 -2.40 22.63
CA ASN A 188 -8.46 -2.65 22.35
C ASN A 188 -8.61 -3.28 20.97
N TYR A 189 -9.56 -4.19 20.82
CA TYR A 189 -9.81 -4.93 19.59
C TYR A 189 -11.24 -4.71 19.14
N SER A 190 -11.43 -4.51 17.85
CA SER A 190 -12.75 -4.39 17.23
C SER A 190 -13.39 -5.76 17.03
N LYS A 191 -14.72 -5.81 17.07
CA LYS A 191 -15.47 -6.98 16.59
C LYS A 191 -15.33 -7.08 15.07
N PRO A 192 -15.38 -8.32 14.49
CA PRO A 192 -15.43 -8.49 13.04
C PRO A 192 -16.64 -7.77 12.43
N ILE A 193 -16.41 -7.04 11.35
CA ILE A 193 -17.42 -6.24 10.64
C ILE A 193 -17.74 -6.85 9.27
N TYR A 194 -16.71 -7.39 8.60
CA TYR A 194 -16.87 -7.93 7.26
C TYR A 194 -17.18 -9.43 7.32
N VAL A 195 -18.47 -9.77 7.22
CA VAL A 195 -18.93 -11.17 7.31
C VAL A 195 -19.05 -11.83 5.94
N SER A 196 -19.15 -11.05 4.85
CA SER A 196 -19.32 -11.56 3.49
C SER A 196 -18.76 -10.61 2.44
N LYS A 197 -18.62 -11.13 1.20
CA LYS A 197 -18.27 -10.33 0.03
C LYS A 197 -19.43 -9.41 -0.35
N ASN A 198 -19.29 -8.11 -0.05
CA ASN A 198 -20.33 -7.12 -0.32
C ASN A 198 -19.75 -5.82 -0.89
N LYS A 199 -20.20 -5.43 -2.09
CA LYS A 199 -19.81 -4.17 -2.74
C LYS A 199 -20.33 -2.93 -2.01
N LEU A 200 -21.38 -3.06 -1.20
CA LEU A 200 -21.96 -1.94 -0.45
C LEU A 200 -20.97 -1.33 0.55
N PHE A 201 -20.00 -2.11 1.06
CA PHE A 201 -18.94 -1.57 1.91
C PHE A 201 -18.13 -0.45 1.23
N PHE A 202 -18.04 -0.46 -0.10
CA PHE A 202 -17.33 0.56 -0.89
C PHE A 202 -18.18 1.75 -1.29
N LYS A 203 -19.48 1.82 -0.91
CA LYS A 203 -20.30 3.04 -1.08
C LYS A 203 -19.77 4.16 -0.20
N ILE A 204 -19.78 5.38 -0.72
CA ILE A 204 -19.17 6.57 -0.07
C ILE A 204 -19.68 6.75 1.36
N ASN A 205 -20.99 6.64 1.61
CA ASN A 205 -21.57 6.81 2.95
C ASN A 205 -21.03 5.78 3.95
N ASN A 206 -20.81 4.52 3.53
CA ASN A 206 -20.25 3.48 4.37
C ASN A 206 -18.74 3.71 4.61
N LEU A 207 -18.02 4.15 3.58
CA LEU A 207 -16.60 4.51 3.70
C LEU A 207 -16.41 5.71 4.64
N ALA A 208 -17.25 6.72 4.57
CA ALA A 208 -17.16 7.89 5.45
C ALA A 208 -17.34 7.52 6.94
N ARG A 209 -18.20 6.53 7.24
CA ARG A 209 -18.45 6.03 8.61
C ARG A 209 -17.42 5.01 9.09
N SER A 210 -16.62 4.43 8.18
CA SER A 210 -15.59 3.47 8.56
C SER A 210 -14.45 4.17 9.30
N VAL A 211 -13.61 3.39 10.01
CA VAL A 211 -12.49 3.90 10.82
C VAL A 211 -11.19 3.16 10.52
N ASN A 212 -10.09 3.69 11.04
CA ASN A 212 -8.83 2.99 11.16
C ASN A 212 -8.45 2.95 12.65
N ASP A 213 -8.58 1.79 13.28
CA ASP A 213 -8.35 1.60 14.72
C ASP A 213 -6.95 2.05 15.20
N LEU A 214 -5.99 2.15 14.29
CA LEU A 214 -4.64 2.59 14.62
C LEU A 214 -4.51 4.12 14.71
N GLU A 215 -5.54 4.89 14.27
CA GLU A 215 -5.52 6.35 14.34
C GLU A 215 -5.40 6.86 15.77
N ASP A 216 -6.16 6.32 16.71
CA ASP A 216 -6.11 6.74 18.11
C ASP A 216 -4.72 6.58 18.72
N ILE A 217 -4.06 5.47 18.41
CA ILE A 217 -2.71 5.17 18.91
C ILE A 217 -1.69 6.15 18.31
N VAL A 218 -1.79 6.38 17.00
CA VAL A 218 -0.87 7.25 16.27
C VAL A 218 -1.11 8.70 16.67
N PHE A 219 -2.36 9.16 16.78
CA PHE A 219 -2.72 10.53 17.09
C PHE A 219 -2.36 10.91 18.54
N LYS A 220 -2.48 9.98 19.48
CA LYS A 220 -1.99 10.19 20.87
C LYS A 220 -0.48 10.37 20.93
N LYS A 221 0.26 9.65 20.09
CA LYS A 221 1.73 9.68 20.12
C LYS A 221 2.33 10.77 19.22
N TYR A 222 1.69 11.08 18.07
CA TYR A 222 2.25 11.96 17.04
C TYR A 222 1.26 13.07 16.71
N LEU A 223 1.34 14.18 17.47
CA LEU A 223 0.45 15.34 17.31
C LEU A 223 0.50 15.92 15.89
N SER A 224 1.65 15.85 15.22
CA SER A 224 1.76 16.30 13.82
C SER A 224 0.85 15.51 12.86
N VAL A 225 0.62 14.20 13.09
CA VAL A 225 -0.31 13.39 12.31
C VAL A 225 -1.76 13.71 12.68
N LYS A 226 -2.04 13.87 13.98
CA LYS A 226 -3.37 14.29 14.48
C LYS A 226 -3.80 15.64 13.88
N ASN A 227 -2.94 16.64 13.97
CA ASN A 227 -3.20 17.98 13.45
C ASN A 227 -3.36 17.98 11.93
N LEU A 228 -2.57 17.15 11.23
CA LEU A 228 -2.71 16.94 9.80
C LEU A 228 -4.07 16.34 9.47
N ASN A 229 -4.50 15.29 10.18
CA ASN A 229 -5.81 14.67 9.97
C ASN A 229 -6.94 15.67 10.21
N PHE A 230 -6.90 16.40 11.31
CA PHE A 230 -7.89 17.44 11.62
C PHE A 230 -7.98 18.50 10.52
N PHE A 231 -6.82 19.00 10.05
CA PHE A 231 -6.79 19.98 8.97
C PHE A 231 -7.39 19.43 7.67
N LEU A 232 -7.01 18.21 7.28
CA LEU A 232 -7.50 17.59 6.04
C LEU A 232 -9.01 17.29 6.12
N SER A 233 -9.52 16.94 7.29
CA SER A 233 -10.96 16.68 7.52
C SER A 233 -11.82 17.93 7.44
N ASN A 234 -11.20 19.14 7.56
CA ASN A 234 -11.91 20.42 7.47
C ASN A 234 -11.66 21.16 6.14
N LEU A 235 -11.03 20.52 5.15
CA LEU A 235 -10.85 21.15 3.84
C LEU A 235 -12.17 21.25 3.08
N PRO A 236 -12.40 22.36 2.32
CA PRO A 236 -13.61 22.51 1.52
C PRO A 236 -13.82 21.35 0.54
N GLY A 237 -15.02 20.75 0.58
CA GLY A 237 -15.43 19.67 -0.31
C GLY A 237 -14.79 18.30 0.00
N VAL A 238 -14.13 18.15 1.15
CA VAL A 238 -13.70 16.84 1.64
C VAL A 238 -14.93 16.00 2.03
N ILE A 239 -14.91 14.71 1.69
CA ILE A 239 -15.95 13.76 2.11
C ILE A 239 -15.55 13.15 3.46
N PHE A 240 -14.31 12.71 3.57
CA PHE A 240 -13.67 12.25 4.81
C PHE A 240 -12.15 12.27 4.62
N ALA A 241 -11.42 12.24 5.74
CA ALA A 241 -9.98 12.01 5.75
C ALA A 241 -9.66 10.83 6.68
N ARG A 242 -8.63 10.04 6.33
CA ARG A 242 -8.25 8.85 7.09
C ARG A 242 -6.79 8.49 6.90
N MET A 243 -6.17 8.02 7.98
CA MET A 243 -4.82 7.47 7.91
C MET A 243 -4.83 6.14 7.14
N THR A 244 -3.84 5.91 6.27
CA THR A 244 -3.70 4.62 5.58
C THR A 244 -2.71 3.71 6.29
N GLY A 245 -3.13 2.47 6.54
CA GLY A 245 -2.34 1.50 7.29
C GLY A 245 -1.97 2.03 8.67
N THR A 246 -0.71 1.89 9.05
CA THR A 246 -0.14 2.47 10.27
C THR A 246 0.26 3.94 10.13
N GLY A 247 0.07 4.55 8.96
CA GLY A 247 0.51 5.91 8.66
C GLY A 247 1.96 5.96 8.14
N SER A 248 2.59 7.11 8.16
CA SER A 248 2.14 8.43 8.66
C SER A 248 1.33 9.24 7.64
N ALA A 249 0.98 8.67 6.48
CA ALA A 249 0.18 9.40 5.50
C ALA A 249 -1.32 9.39 5.88
N ILE A 250 -1.93 10.57 5.72
CA ILE A 250 -3.38 10.78 5.77
C ILE A 250 -3.86 10.99 4.35
N VAL A 251 -5.01 10.42 4.04
CA VAL A 251 -5.68 10.53 2.73
C VAL A 251 -6.99 11.25 2.92
N ALA A 252 -7.16 12.41 2.27
CA ALA A 252 -8.42 13.13 2.17
C ALA A 252 -9.10 12.78 0.85
N TYR A 253 -10.41 12.51 0.89
CA TYR A 253 -11.19 12.00 -0.23
C TYR A 253 -12.19 13.03 -0.73
N PHE A 254 -12.29 13.14 -2.05
CA PHE A 254 -13.09 14.15 -2.74
C PHE A 254 -13.91 13.52 -3.88
N LYS A 255 -15.07 14.11 -4.19
CA LYS A 255 -15.92 13.65 -5.29
C LYS A 255 -15.30 13.89 -6.67
N ASN A 256 -14.58 14.99 -6.85
CA ASN A 256 -14.05 15.37 -8.15
C ASN A 256 -12.61 15.94 -8.07
N LYS A 257 -11.95 16.04 -9.23
CA LYS A 257 -10.57 16.50 -9.37
C LYS A 257 -10.39 17.97 -8.99
N ARG A 258 -11.37 18.82 -9.29
CA ARG A 258 -11.32 20.27 -9.02
C ARG A 258 -11.23 20.54 -7.52
N THR A 259 -12.09 19.91 -6.72
CA THR A 259 -12.07 20.06 -5.26
C THR A 259 -10.77 19.51 -4.66
N ALA A 260 -10.28 18.35 -5.11
CA ALA A 260 -9.01 17.82 -4.63
C ALA A 260 -7.81 18.73 -4.94
N ASN A 261 -7.78 19.35 -6.13
CA ASN A 261 -6.73 20.29 -6.50
C ASN A 261 -6.81 21.61 -5.70
N ASN A 262 -8.01 22.13 -5.46
CA ASN A 262 -8.20 23.32 -4.63
C ASN A 262 -7.77 23.05 -3.18
N ALA A 263 -8.13 21.89 -2.63
CA ALA A 263 -7.68 21.45 -1.33
C ALA A 263 -6.14 21.34 -1.25
N ALA A 264 -5.50 20.85 -2.30
CA ALA A 264 -4.03 20.81 -2.37
C ALA A 264 -3.40 22.20 -2.37
N LYS A 265 -4.00 23.21 -3.04
CA LYS A 265 -3.54 24.60 -3.00
C LYS A 265 -3.63 25.19 -1.59
N ILE A 266 -4.73 24.93 -0.87
CA ILE A 266 -4.91 25.37 0.52
C ILE A 266 -3.89 24.68 1.42
N PHE A 267 -3.70 23.36 1.22
CA PHE A 267 -2.72 22.57 1.97
C PHE A 267 -1.31 23.13 1.83
N MET A 268 -0.85 23.42 0.60
CA MET A 268 0.49 23.95 0.32
C MET A 268 0.79 25.27 1.06
N LYS A 269 -0.21 26.14 1.19
CA LYS A 269 -0.04 27.42 1.91
C LYS A 269 0.29 27.21 3.39
N LYS A 270 -0.30 26.19 4.03
CA LYS A 270 -0.14 25.92 5.46
C LYS A 270 0.99 24.95 5.79
N TYR A 271 1.18 23.91 4.96
CA TYR A 271 2.12 22.80 5.23
C TYR A 271 3.23 22.71 4.17
N ARG A 272 4.03 23.78 4.01
CA ARG A 272 5.07 23.90 2.97
C ARG A 272 6.11 22.77 2.99
N ASN A 273 6.43 22.23 4.18
CA ASN A 273 7.45 21.19 4.38
C ASN A 273 6.88 19.77 4.41
N TYR A 274 5.55 19.59 4.25
CA TYR A 274 4.95 18.27 4.21
C TYR A 274 4.87 17.77 2.78
N LEU A 275 4.99 16.46 2.64
CA LEU A 275 4.76 15.84 1.36
C LEU A 275 3.26 15.81 1.05
N PHE A 276 2.89 16.10 -0.19
CA PHE A 276 1.54 15.87 -0.67
C PHE A 276 1.53 15.36 -2.12
N ILE A 277 0.49 14.61 -2.46
CA ILE A 277 0.27 14.05 -3.80
C ILE A 277 -1.24 14.03 -4.06
N VAL A 278 -1.67 14.61 -5.20
CA VAL A 278 -3.04 14.45 -5.68
C VAL A 278 -3.11 13.23 -6.60
N SER A 279 -4.10 12.36 -6.38
CA SER A 279 -4.28 11.15 -7.15
C SER A 279 -5.78 10.79 -7.27
N LYS A 280 -6.07 9.58 -7.74
CA LYS A 280 -7.43 9.05 -7.87
C LYS A 280 -7.40 7.55 -7.57
N THR A 281 -8.46 7.01 -6.97
CA THR A 281 -8.69 5.56 -6.87
C THR A 281 -8.92 4.95 -8.26
N ILE A 282 -8.55 3.71 -8.45
CA ILE A 282 -8.68 2.97 -9.72
C ILE A 282 -9.75 1.89 -9.63
#